data_f6489bf8f27cf0909d49cf1e37f91259
#
_entry.id   f6489bf8f27cf0909d49cf1e37f91259
#
_cell.length_a   1.000
_cell.length_b   1.000
_cell.length_c   1.000
_cell.angle_alpha   90.00
_cell.angle_beta   90.00
_cell.angle_gamma   90.00
#
_symmetry.space_group_name_H-M   'P 1'
#
loop_
_entity.id
_entity.type
_entity.pdbx_description
1 polymer ?
#
loop_
_entity_poly.entity_id
_entity_poly.type
_entity_poly.pdbx_seq_one_letter_code
_entity_poly.pdbx_strand_id
1 'polypeptide(L)'
;MGIKTFNPYTPSRRAMTQLDNAEITKSTPEKSLTVSLNKTAGRNNQGKITVRHHGGGSRRKYRIIDFKRNKVDVPATVKSIEYDPNRTANIALICYADGEKSYIIAPNGLKVGDVLMNGENAEVKVGNCLPLSAIPVGTEIHNIELYPGKGGQLVRAAGNTAQLMAKEGKYATLRLPSGEMRLVPIVCRATIGTVGNVEHGLVNIGKAGRKRNMGIRPTVRGSVMNPNDHP
;
A
#
# COMPACT_ATOMS: atom_id res chain seq x y z
N MET A 1 0.12 3.04 16.58
CA MET A 1 0.34 1.57 16.54
C MET A 1 1.53 1.22 17.40
N GLY A 2 1.56 0.02 17.99
CA GLY A 2 2.67 -0.46 18.81
C GLY A 2 3.31 -1.71 18.19
N ILE A 3 4.59 -1.92 18.50
CA ILE A 3 5.29 -3.15 18.15
C ILE A 3 5.24 -4.08 19.37
N LYS A 4 4.67 -5.26 19.18
CA LYS A 4 4.69 -6.35 20.15
C LYS A 4 6.03 -7.10 20.09
N THR A 5 6.70 -7.22 21.22
CA THR A 5 7.83 -8.11 21.44
C THR A 5 7.36 -9.41 22.08
N PHE A 6 8.19 -10.45 22.04
CA PHE A 6 7.86 -11.76 22.60
C PHE A 6 8.90 -12.18 23.64
N ASN A 7 8.49 -12.97 24.62
CA ASN A 7 9.40 -13.58 25.57
C ASN A 7 10.40 -14.50 24.85
N PRO A 8 11.69 -14.48 25.22
CA PRO A 8 12.77 -15.14 24.50
C PRO A 8 12.87 -16.65 24.81
N TYR A 9 11.77 -17.40 24.67
CA TYR A 9 11.76 -18.84 24.93
C TYR A 9 12.55 -19.66 23.91
N THR A 10 12.72 -19.14 22.68
CA THR A 10 13.47 -19.80 21.63
C THR A 10 14.35 -18.78 20.88
N PRO A 11 15.44 -19.22 20.17
CA PRO A 11 16.28 -18.32 19.41
C PRO A 11 15.50 -17.42 18.42
N SER A 12 14.47 -17.95 17.74
CA SER A 12 13.64 -17.17 16.84
C SER A 12 12.75 -16.16 17.54
N ARG A 13 12.23 -16.49 18.75
CA ARG A 13 11.37 -15.59 19.53
C ARG A 13 12.14 -14.42 20.14
N ARG A 14 13.44 -14.58 20.39
CA ARG A 14 14.29 -13.55 20.99
C ARG A 14 14.28 -12.24 20.21
N ALA A 15 14.35 -12.30 18.89
CA ALA A 15 14.39 -11.12 18.02
C ALA A 15 13.08 -10.86 17.26
N MET A 16 12.08 -11.74 17.39
CA MET A 16 10.83 -11.63 16.67
C MET A 16 9.98 -10.48 17.22
N THR A 17 9.42 -9.69 16.30
CA THR A 17 8.43 -8.66 16.62
C THR A 17 7.19 -8.79 15.74
N GLN A 18 6.11 -8.14 16.11
CA GLN A 18 4.85 -8.12 15.38
C GLN A 18 4.12 -6.80 15.62
N LEU A 19 3.37 -6.33 14.65
CA LEU A 19 2.44 -5.21 14.83
C LEU A 19 1.30 -5.62 15.79
N ASP A 20 0.83 -4.70 16.61
CA ASP A 20 -0.30 -4.94 17.52
C ASP A 20 -1.66 -4.93 16.82
N ASN A 21 -1.72 -4.41 15.58
CA ASN A 21 -2.92 -4.30 14.74
C ASN A 21 -4.10 -3.56 15.41
N ALA A 22 -3.84 -2.65 16.35
CA ALA A 22 -4.87 -1.93 17.09
C ALA A 22 -5.82 -1.11 16.19
N GLU A 23 -5.36 -0.69 15.01
CA GLU A 23 -6.19 0.08 14.06
C GLU A 23 -7.17 -0.80 13.26
N ILE A 24 -6.96 -2.12 13.24
CA ILE A 24 -7.80 -3.02 12.45
C ILE A 24 -9.12 -3.24 13.17
N THR A 25 -10.21 -2.80 12.56
CA THR A 25 -11.56 -2.88 13.14
C THR A 25 -12.33 -4.11 12.66
N LYS A 26 -11.94 -4.69 11.51
CA LYS A 26 -12.62 -5.86 10.93
C LYS A 26 -11.60 -6.84 10.34
N SER A 27 -11.75 -8.12 10.65
CA SER A 27 -10.85 -9.20 10.19
C SER A 27 -11.29 -9.85 8.88
N THR A 28 -12.60 -9.83 8.58
CA THR A 28 -13.18 -10.47 7.40
C THR A 28 -13.38 -9.46 6.27
N PRO A 29 -12.83 -9.72 5.06
CA PRO A 29 -12.99 -8.80 3.93
C PRO A 29 -14.42 -8.84 3.35
N GLU A 30 -14.80 -7.78 2.65
CA GLU A 30 -16.01 -7.73 1.85
C GLU A 30 -15.91 -8.73 0.68
N LYS A 31 -16.84 -9.68 0.61
CA LYS A 31 -16.78 -10.80 -0.35
C LYS A 31 -16.86 -10.33 -1.80
N SER A 32 -17.71 -9.35 -2.09
CA SER A 32 -17.90 -8.77 -3.43
C SER A 32 -16.66 -8.10 -3.99
N LEU A 33 -15.77 -7.59 -3.12
CA LEU A 33 -14.52 -6.91 -3.48
C LEU A 33 -13.30 -7.82 -3.38
N THR A 34 -13.48 -9.15 -3.34
CA THR A 34 -12.35 -10.09 -3.27
C THR A 34 -12.37 -11.08 -4.43
N VAL A 35 -11.20 -11.27 -5.03
CA VAL A 35 -10.97 -12.26 -6.09
C VAL A 35 -9.90 -13.26 -5.71
N SER A 36 -9.92 -14.44 -6.34
CA SER A 36 -8.85 -15.42 -6.15
C SER A 36 -7.56 -14.93 -6.80
N LEU A 37 -6.43 -15.17 -6.13
CA LEU A 37 -5.11 -14.82 -6.65
C LEU A 37 -4.37 -16.09 -7.08
N ASN A 38 -4.17 -16.27 -8.37
CA ASN A 38 -3.35 -17.35 -8.92
C ASN A 38 -1.86 -17.04 -8.70
N LYS A 39 -1.12 -18.05 -8.25
CA LYS A 39 0.32 -17.92 -7.99
C LYS A 39 1.11 -18.40 -9.21
N THR A 40 1.87 -17.51 -9.83
CA THR A 40 2.76 -17.82 -10.95
C THR A 40 4.13 -18.34 -10.49
N ALA A 41 4.48 -18.17 -9.21
CA ALA A 41 5.77 -18.58 -8.63
C ALA A 41 7.00 -18.07 -9.41
N GLY A 42 6.93 -16.81 -9.90
CA GLY A 42 8.00 -16.17 -10.66
C GLY A 42 8.16 -16.68 -12.10
N ARG A 43 7.19 -17.42 -12.61
CA ARG A 43 7.19 -17.95 -13.98
C ARG A 43 6.47 -17.01 -14.95
N ASN A 44 6.98 -16.96 -16.18
CA ASN A 44 6.34 -16.23 -17.28
C ASN A 44 5.23 -17.06 -17.93
N ASN A 45 4.64 -16.57 -19.04
CA ASN A 45 3.61 -17.23 -19.83
C ASN A 45 4.09 -18.57 -20.47
N GLN A 46 5.40 -18.72 -20.67
CA GLN A 46 6.03 -19.96 -21.19
C GLN A 46 6.40 -20.97 -20.08
N GLY A 47 6.09 -20.66 -18.81
CA GLY A 47 6.44 -21.49 -17.65
C GLY A 47 7.90 -21.39 -17.20
N LYS A 48 8.72 -20.57 -17.83
CA LYS A 48 10.13 -20.35 -17.45
C LYS A 48 10.23 -19.41 -16.26
N ILE A 49 11.16 -19.69 -15.33
CA ILE A 49 11.42 -18.83 -14.18
C ILE A 49 12.17 -17.57 -14.66
N THR A 50 11.48 -16.42 -14.60
CA THR A 50 12.06 -15.10 -14.90
C THR A 50 12.38 -14.30 -13.65
N VAL A 51 11.68 -14.57 -12.53
CA VAL A 51 11.93 -13.97 -11.23
C VAL A 51 12.20 -15.08 -10.24
N ARG A 52 13.46 -15.21 -9.79
CA ARG A 52 13.89 -16.23 -8.84
C ARG A 52 13.34 -15.98 -7.44
N HIS A 53 13.38 -17.00 -6.59
CA HIS A 53 13.09 -16.95 -5.15
C HIS A 53 11.61 -16.62 -4.81
N HIS A 54 10.69 -16.81 -5.74
CA HIS A 54 9.26 -16.72 -5.52
C HIS A 54 8.60 -18.10 -5.55
N GLY A 55 7.58 -18.30 -4.70
CA GLY A 55 6.76 -19.51 -4.72
C GLY A 55 6.33 -19.99 -3.33
N GLY A 56 5.37 -20.89 -3.32
CA GLY A 56 4.73 -21.35 -2.08
C GLY A 56 3.94 -20.25 -1.38
N GLY A 57 4.08 -20.19 -0.05
CA GLY A 57 3.41 -19.21 0.79
C GLY A 57 1.93 -19.54 1.06
N SER A 58 1.35 -18.82 2.02
CA SER A 58 -0.05 -18.98 2.42
C SER A 58 -1.01 -18.60 1.30
N ARG A 59 -2.20 -19.20 1.28
CA ARG A 59 -3.28 -18.81 0.36
C ARG A 59 -3.73 -17.38 0.68
N ARG A 60 -3.88 -16.54 -0.35
CA ARG A 60 -4.33 -15.15 -0.24
C ARG A 60 -5.41 -14.86 -1.27
N LYS A 61 -6.40 -14.05 -0.88
CA LYS A 61 -7.33 -13.41 -1.82
C LYS A 61 -6.83 -12.01 -2.12
N TYR A 62 -7.05 -11.54 -3.33
CA TYR A 62 -6.78 -10.16 -3.71
C TYR A 62 -8.00 -9.29 -3.37
N ARG A 63 -7.77 -8.13 -2.74
CA ARG A 63 -8.79 -7.10 -2.52
C ARG A 63 -8.70 -6.12 -3.69
N ILE A 64 -9.84 -5.86 -4.31
CA ILE A 64 -9.94 -4.87 -5.40
C ILE A 64 -9.89 -3.50 -4.75
N ILE A 65 -8.80 -2.76 -5.01
CA ILE A 65 -8.60 -1.41 -4.47
C ILE A 65 -8.95 -0.40 -5.55
N ASP A 66 -9.72 0.60 -5.18
CA ASP A 66 -10.02 1.75 -6.02
C ASP A 66 -8.84 2.74 -6.01
N PHE A 67 -7.92 2.54 -6.96
CA PHE A 67 -6.80 3.47 -7.17
C PHE A 67 -7.19 4.69 -7.99
N LYS A 68 -8.33 4.65 -8.69
CA LYS A 68 -8.77 5.71 -9.59
C LYS A 68 -9.58 6.79 -8.88
N ARG A 69 -10.34 6.41 -7.84
CA ARG A 69 -11.21 7.35 -7.10
C ARG A 69 -12.13 8.15 -8.03
N ASN A 70 -12.78 7.46 -8.98
CA ASN A 70 -13.54 8.10 -10.06
C ASN A 70 -14.85 8.79 -9.62
N LYS A 71 -15.41 8.44 -8.46
CA LYS A 71 -16.61 9.10 -7.95
C LYS A 71 -16.25 10.47 -7.40
N VAL A 72 -16.50 11.50 -8.20
CA VAL A 72 -16.24 12.90 -7.88
C VAL A 72 -17.44 13.48 -7.15
N ASP A 73 -17.20 14.32 -6.14
CA ASP A 73 -18.18 15.07 -5.34
C ASP A 73 -19.25 14.20 -4.63
N VAL A 74 -19.00 12.89 -4.49
CA VAL A 74 -19.87 11.99 -3.72
C VAL A 74 -19.18 11.67 -2.39
N PRO A 75 -19.80 12.00 -1.24
CA PRO A 75 -19.24 11.70 0.07
C PRO A 75 -19.25 10.18 0.32
N ALA A 76 -18.17 9.69 0.91
CA ALA A 76 -18.00 8.30 1.30
C ALA A 76 -17.64 8.20 2.78
N THR A 77 -18.33 7.34 3.53
CA THR A 77 -18.07 7.10 4.95
C THR A 77 -17.14 5.89 5.12
N VAL A 78 -16.13 6.00 5.96
CA VAL A 78 -15.25 4.89 6.34
C VAL A 78 -16.02 3.92 7.24
N LYS A 79 -16.20 2.67 6.79
CA LYS A 79 -16.92 1.63 7.53
C LYS A 79 -16.02 0.73 8.35
N SER A 80 -14.83 0.42 7.85
CA SER A 80 -13.85 -0.42 8.56
C SER A 80 -12.43 -0.17 8.04
N ILE A 81 -11.45 -0.47 8.90
CA ILE A 81 -10.04 -0.57 8.55
C ILE A 81 -9.67 -2.05 8.62
N GLU A 82 -9.05 -2.58 7.55
CA GLU A 82 -8.82 -4.02 7.37
C GLU A 82 -7.38 -4.31 6.98
N TYR A 83 -6.91 -5.51 7.34
CA TYR A 83 -5.63 -6.03 6.91
C TYR A 83 -5.69 -6.56 5.48
N ASP A 84 -4.72 -6.22 4.64
CA ASP A 84 -4.54 -6.83 3.32
C ASP A 84 -3.21 -7.59 3.24
N PRO A 85 -3.21 -8.93 3.00
CA PRO A 85 -1.98 -9.72 2.89
C PRO A 85 -1.17 -9.45 1.61
N ASN A 86 -1.68 -8.65 0.68
CA ASN A 86 -1.03 -8.38 -0.61
C ASN A 86 -0.25 -7.07 -0.62
N ARG A 87 -0.36 -6.27 0.45
CA ARG A 87 0.33 -4.99 0.60
C ARG A 87 0.81 -4.76 2.01
N THR A 88 1.72 -3.83 2.18
CA THR A 88 2.26 -3.46 3.49
C THR A 88 1.33 -2.52 4.26
N ALA A 89 0.56 -1.69 3.54
CA ALA A 89 -0.42 -0.76 4.11
C ALA A 89 -1.73 -1.48 4.47
N ASN A 90 -2.42 -1.00 5.51
CA ASN A 90 -3.81 -1.36 5.77
C ASN A 90 -4.72 -0.73 4.70
N ILE A 91 -5.92 -1.28 4.54
CA ILE A 91 -6.95 -0.77 3.63
C ILE A 91 -8.17 -0.32 4.42
N ALA A 92 -8.90 0.65 3.90
CA ALA A 92 -10.17 1.09 4.46
C ALA A 92 -11.31 0.75 3.51
N LEU A 93 -12.37 0.15 4.06
CA LEU A 93 -13.63 -0.03 3.36
C LEU A 93 -14.44 1.25 3.49
N ILE A 94 -14.72 1.90 2.38
CA ILE A 94 -15.57 3.07 2.30
C ILE A 94 -16.92 2.71 1.67
N CYS A 95 -17.98 3.40 2.10
CA CYS A 95 -19.30 3.29 1.53
C CYS A 95 -19.74 4.68 1.07
N TYR A 96 -20.00 4.83 -0.22
CA TYR A 96 -20.51 6.05 -0.81
C TYR A 96 -21.97 6.27 -0.43
N ALA A 97 -22.45 7.50 -0.57
CA ALA A 97 -23.84 7.87 -0.26
C ALA A 97 -24.88 7.07 -1.08
N ASP A 98 -24.50 6.60 -2.27
CA ASP A 98 -25.31 5.74 -3.14
C ASP A 98 -25.29 4.24 -2.76
N GLY A 99 -24.60 3.88 -1.67
CA GLY A 99 -24.49 2.51 -1.18
C GLY A 99 -23.37 1.67 -1.80
N GLU A 100 -22.65 2.16 -2.82
CA GLU A 100 -21.50 1.44 -3.37
C GLU A 100 -20.35 1.39 -2.38
N LYS A 101 -19.74 0.22 -2.28
CA LYS A 101 -18.58 -0.02 -1.42
C LYS A 101 -17.30 -0.10 -2.25
N SER A 102 -16.22 0.48 -1.74
CA SER A 102 -14.89 0.39 -2.34
C SER A 102 -13.82 0.26 -1.27
N TYR A 103 -12.68 -0.38 -1.62
CA TYR A 103 -11.49 -0.35 -0.79
C TYR A 103 -10.54 0.76 -1.26
N ILE A 104 -9.96 1.46 -0.30
CA ILE A 104 -8.88 2.42 -0.52
C ILE A 104 -7.68 2.08 0.35
N ILE A 105 -6.51 2.64 0.03
CA ILE A 105 -5.37 2.60 0.95
C ILE A 105 -5.72 3.46 2.17
N ALA A 106 -5.55 2.92 3.37
CA ALA A 106 -5.82 3.66 4.60
C ALA A 106 -4.66 4.64 4.87
N PRO A 107 -4.92 5.96 4.88
CA PRO A 107 -3.94 6.93 5.34
C PRO A 107 -3.76 6.85 6.87
N ASN A 108 -2.64 7.39 7.34
CA ASN A 108 -2.36 7.48 8.75
C ASN A 108 -3.36 8.41 9.46
N GLY A 109 -3.88 7.99 10.60
CA GLY A 109 -4.84 8.76 11.40
C GLY A 109 -6.30 8.66 10.96
N LEU A 110 -6.62 7.90 9.88
CA LEU A 110 -8.00 7.67 9.46
C LEU A 110 -8.77 6.85 10.51
N LYS A 111 -10.02 7.24 10.75
CA LYS A 111 -10.90 6.57 11.73
C LYS A 111 -12.19 6.08 11.06
N VAL A 112 -12.80 5.08 11.67
CA VAL A 112 -14.15 4.64 11.27
C VAL A 112 -15.14 5.76 11.57
N GLY A 113 -16.01 6.05 10.59
CA GLY A 113 -16.96 7.16 10.65
C GLY A 113 -16.49 8.42 9.93
N ASP A 114 -15.20 8.55 9.60
CA ASP A 114 -14.72 9.70 8.83
C ASP A 114 -15.41 9.75 7.46
N VAL A 115 -15.70 10.96 7.01
CA VAL A 115 -16.27 11.22 5.68
C VAL A 115 -15.17 11.69 4.75
N LEU A 116 -15.03 11.01 3.61
CA LEU A 116 -14.05 11.28 2.58
C LEU A 116 -14.74 11.78 1.31
N MET A 117 -14.07 12.66 0.60
CA MET A 117 -14.54 13.19 -0.68
C MET A 117 -13.45 13.17 -1.74
N ASN A 118 -13.85 13.06 -3.00
CA ASN A 118 -12.95 13.12 -4.15
C ASN A 118 -13.40 14.27 -5.04
N GLY A 119 -12.48 15.01 -5.60
CA GLY A 119 -12.80 16.08 -6.57
C GLY A 119 -12.03 17.35 -6.31
N GLU A 120 -12.23 18.34 -7.15
CA GLU A 120 -11.57 19.65 -7.03
C GLU A 120 -12.11 20.45 -5.84
N ASN A 121 -13.38 20.23 -5.51
CA ASN A 121 -14.07 20.93 -4.42
C ASN A 121 -13.89 20.26 -3.06
N ALA A 122 -13.16 19.14 -2.99
CA ALA A 122 -12.92 18.43 -1.75
C ALA A 122 -11.98 19.25 -0.84
N GLU A 123 -12.27 19.27 0.46
CA GLU A 123 -11.40 19.89 1.44
C GLU A 123 -10.03 19.21 1.51
N VAL A 124 -8.99 19.98 1.86
CA VAL A 124 -7.63 19.46 2.07
C VAL A 124 -7.57 18.75 3.41
N LYS A 125 -8.19 17.57 3.49
CA LYS A 125 -8.22 16.68 4.66
C LYS A 125 -7.57 15.34 4.34
N VAL A 126 -7.01 14.68 5.36
CA VAL A 126 -6.41 13.35 5.25
C VAL A 126 -7.42 12.36 4.67
N GLY A 127 -7.03 11.65 3.62
CA GLY A 127 -7.85 10.65 2.93
C GLY A 127 -8.67 11.18 1.74
N ASN A 128 -8.84 12.48 1.60
CA ASN A 128 -9.46 13.08 0.42
C ASN A 128 -8.53 13.01 -0.80
N CYS A 129 -9.13 12.83 -1.97
CA CYS A 129 -8.40 12.72 -3.23
C CYS A 129 -8.71 13.94 -4.11
N LEU A 130 -7.66 14.70 -4.41
CA LEU A 130 -7.75 15.94 -5.19
C LEU A 130 -6.77 15.91 -6.37
N PRO A 131 -7.03 16.70 -7.43
CA PRO A 131 -6.00 16.98 -8.43
C PRO A 131 -4.87 17.80 -7.80
N LEU A 132 -3.63 17.60 -8.28
CA LEU A 132 -2.45 18.32 -7.74
C LEU A 132 -2.60 19.84 -7.84
N SER A 133 -3.39 20.34 -8.80
CA SER A 133 -3.74 21.77 -8.93
C SER A 133 -4.37 22.34 -7.67
N ALA A 134 -5.28 21.60 -7.02
CA ALA A 134 -6.03 22.03 -5.85
C ALA A 134 -5.29 21.81 -4.52
N ILE A 135 -4.23 21.01 -4.49
CA ILE A 135 -3.48 20.69 -3.27
C ILE A 135 -2.46 21.80 -2.98
N PRO A 136 -2.40 22.39 -1.77
CA PRO A 136 -1.39 23.39 -1.41
C PRO A 136 0.04 22.85 -1.50
N VAL A 137 0.98 23.72 -1.85
CA VAL A 137 2.43 23.40 -1.83
C VAL A 137 2.85 23.11 -0.39
N GLY A 138 3.78 22.16 -0.21
CA GLY A 138 4.23 21.70 1.10
C GLY A 138 3.41 20.54 1.67
N THR A 139 2.22 20.23 1.11
CA THR A 139 1.35 19.16 1.58
C THR A 139 1.94 17.78 1.33
N GLU A 140 1.80 16.90 2.32
CA GLU A 140 2.13 15.48 2.20
C GLU A 140 1.01 14.72 1.51
N ILE A 141 1.38 13.91 0.52
CA ILE A 141 0.45 13.18 -0.35
C ILE A 141 0.91 11.75 -0.59
N HIS A 142 -0.03 10.87 -0.93
CA HIS A 142 0.23 9.49 -1.30
C HIS A 142 -0.71 9.04 -2.43
N ASN A 143 -0.56 7.80 -2.90
CA ASN A 143 -1.39 7.21 -3.97
C ASN A 143 -1.51 8.13 -5.20
N ILE A 144 -0.37 8.56 -5.74
CA ILE A 144 -0.25 9.60 -6.75
C ILE A 144 -0.37 8.99 -8.15
N GLU A 145 -1.13 9.60 -9.03
CA GLU A 145 -1.18 9.25 -10.45
C GLU A 145 0.07 9.75 -11.19
N LEU A 146 0.51 8.97 -12.17
CA LEU A 146 1.52 9.39 -13.16
C LEU A 146 0.92 9.97 -14.42
N TYR A 147 -0.23 9.45 -14.81
CA TYR A 147 -1.01 9.88 -15.96
C TYR A 147 -2.45 10.11 -15.53
N PRO A 148 -3.11 11.16 -16.01
CA PRO A 148 -4.49 11.47 -15.63
C PRO A 148 -5.44 10.28 -15.89
N GLY A 149 -6.26 9.94 -14.89
CA GLY A 149 -7.27 8.89 -14.99
C GLY A 149 -6.76 7.44 -14.99
N LYS A 150 -5.44 7.23 -14.93
CA LYS A 150 -4.85 5.88 -14.88
C LYS A 150 -4.99 5.22 -13.49
N GLY A 151 -5.16 6.04 -12.46
CA GLY A 151 -5.18 5.63 -11.06
C GLY A 151 -3.81 5.77 -10.39
N GLY A 152 -3.80 5.84 -9.07
CA GLY A 152 -2.59 6.05 -8.28
C GLY A 152 -1.57 4.92 -8.46
N GLN A 153 -0.33 5.28 -8.71
CA GLN A 153 0.78 4.36 -8.97
C GLN A 153 1.95 4.56 -8.01
N LEU A 154 2.23 5.80 -7.61
CA LEU A 154 3.34 6.14 -6.72
C LEU A 154 2.88 6.21 -5.26
N VAL A 155 3.81 5.98 -4.34
CA VAL A 155 3.65 6.19 -2.89
C VAL A 155 2.44 5.43 -2.32
N ARG A 156 2.48 4.09 -2.36
CA ARG A 156 1.40 3.21 -1.88
C ARG A 156 1.82 2.26 -0.76
N ALA A 157 3.10 2.23 -0.42
CA ALA A 157 3.63 1.37 0.63
C ALA A 157 3.45 2.01 2.02
N ALA A 158 3.34 1.18 3.05
CA ALA A 158 3.16 1.60 4.44
C ALA A 158 4.19 2.66 4.88
N GLY A 159 3.72 3.68 5.57
CA GLY A 159 4.53 4.76 6.12
C GLY A 159 5.14 5.72 5.08
N ASN A 160 4.90 5.51 3.80
CA ASN A 160 5.47 6.37 2.75
C ASN A 160 4.60 7.61 2.51
N THR A 161 5.27 8.70 2.17
CA THR A 161 4.67 9.95 1.74
C THR A 161 5.53 10.60 0.66
N ALA A 162 4.93 11.40 -0.20
CA ALA A 162 5.61 12.35 -1.07
C ALA A 162 5.17 13.76 -0.69
N GLN A 163 6.01 14.75 -0.96
CA GLN A 163 5.70 16.14 -0.70
C GLN A 163 5.55 16.90 -2.02
N LEU A 164 4.49 17.70 -2.12
CA LEU A 164 4.30 18.63 -3.23
C LEU A 164 5.19 19.86 -3.02
N MET A 165 6.23 20.01 -3.83
CA MET A 165 7.24 21.06 -3.65
C MET A 165 6.92 22.35 -4.40
N ALA A 166 6.44 22.22 -5.64
CA ALA A 166 6.14 23.36 -6.49
C ALA A 166 5.08 23.01 -7.55
N LYS A 167 4.46 24.02 -8.12
CA LYS A 167 3.56 23.93 -9.27
C LYS A 167 4.01 24.93 -10.32
N GLU A 168 4.38 24.46 -11.50
CA GLU A 168 4.91 25.28 -12.57
C GLU A 168 4.23 24.93 -13.90
N GLY A 169 3.44 25.84 -14.43
CA GLY A 169 2.71 25.66 -15.68
C GLY A 169 1.82 24.41 -15.65
N LYS A 170 2.14 23.42 -16.47
CA LYS A 170 1.36 22.17 -16.61
C LYS A 170 1.83 21.05 -15.67
N TYR A 171 2.86 21.26 -14.87
CA TYR A 171 3.50 20.24 -14.05
C TYR A 171 3.55 20.62 -12.57
N ALA A 172 3.51 19.61 -11.73
CA ALA A 172 3.77 19.71 -10.30
C ALA A 172 5.08 18.95 -10.00
N THR A 173 5.94 19.55 -9.19
CA THR A 173 7.20 18.95 -8.73
C THR A 173 6.96 18.23 -7.42
N LEU A 174 7.19 16.92 -7.40
CA LEU A 174 7.01 16.06 -6.24
C LEU A 174 8.36 15.56 -5.74
N ARG A 175 8.58 15.63 -4.43
CA ARG A 175 9.66 14.94 -3.76
C ARG A 175 9.18 13.56 -3.32
N LEU A 176 9.71 12.50 -3.93
CA LEU A 176 9.37 11.12 -3.64
C LEU A 176 10.06 10.59 -2.38
N PRO A 177 9.61 9.47 -1.79
CA PRO A 177 10.26 8.84 -0.63
C PRO A 177 11.73 8.46 -0.87
N SER A 178 12.12 8.22 -2.13
CA SER A 178 13.53 7.97 -2.52
C SER A 178 14.42 9.21 -2.46
N GLY A 179 13.84 10.42 -2.29
CA GLY A 179 14.52 11.70 -2.42
C GLY A 179 14.51 12.28 -3.84
N GLU A 180 14.07 11.50 -4.84
CA GLU A 180 13.96 11.95 -6.24
C GLU A 180 12.93 13.08 -6.38
N MET A 181 13.30 14.12 -7.12
CA MET A 181 12.40 15.17 -7.56
C MET A 181 11.81 14.79 -8.92
N ARG A 182 10.48 14.67 -8.99
CA ARG A 182 9.79 14.21 -10.19
C ARG A 182 8.70 15.16 -10.63
N LEU A 183 8.65 15.44 -11.94
CA LEU A 183 7.58 16.21 -12.56
C LEU A 183 6.40 15.29 -12.90
N VAL A 184 5.20 15.70 -12.51
CA VAL A 184 3.94 15.01 -12.79
C VAL A 184 2.93 16.02 -13.32
N PRO A 185 2.09 15.69 -14.32
CA PRO A 185 1.07 16.60 -14.80
C PRO A 185 0.14 17.10 -13.67
N ILE A 186 -0.14 18.39 -13.62
CA ILE A 186 -0.88 19.02 -12.53
C ILE A 186 -2.35 18.53 -12.42
N VAL A 187 -2.88 17.94 -13.48
CA VAL A 187 -4.23 17.34 -13.54
C VAL A 187 -4.27 15.97 -12.83
N CYS A 188 -3.13 15.32 -12.63
CA CYS A 188 -3.06 14.05 -11.91
C CYS A 188 -3.57 14.18 -10.49
N ARG A 189 -4.23 13.13 -10.01
CA ARG A 189 -4.81 13.09 -8.67
C ARG A 189 -3.85 12.49 -7.67
N ALA A 190 -4.00 12.92 -6.42
CA ALA A 190 -3.29 12.35 -5.28
C ALA A 190 -4.20 12.35 -4.04
N THR A 191 -3.93 11.47 -3.10
CA THR A 191 -4.62 11.43 -1.81
C THR A 191 -3.80 12.14 -0.76
N ILE A 192 -4.45 12.95 0.07
CA ILE A 192 -3.80 13.77 1.12
C ILE A 192 -3.40 12.89 2.30
N GLY A 193 -2.22 13.18 2.86
CA GLY A 193 -1.65 12.53 4.04
C GLY A 193 -0.64 11.45 3.71
N THR A 194 -0.11 10.82 4.75
CA THR A 194 0.83 9.70 4.69
C THR A 194 0.09 8.37 4.64
N VAL A 195 0.70 7.34 4.07
CA VAL A 195 0.15 5.97 4.14
C VAL A 195 0.23 5.44 5.56
N GLY A 196 -0.83 4.83 6.06
CA GLY A 196 -0.89 4.21 7.39
C GLY A 196 0.06 3.03 7.58
N ASN A 197 0.01 2.39 8.76
CA ASN A 197 0.87 1.26 9.15
C ASN A 197 2.36 1.60 9.14
N VAL A 198 2.72 2.78 9.63
CA VAL A 198 4.08 3.36 9.56
C VAL A 198 5.16 2.43 10.14
N GLU A 199 4.84 1.70 11.20
CA GLU A 199 5.79 0.81 11.89
C GLU A 199 6.04 -0.53 11.18
N HIS A 200 5.40 -0.77 10.04
CA HIS A 200 5.56 -2.02 9.29
C HIS A 200 7.03 -2.35 8.97
N GLY A 201 7.84 -1.33 8.66
CA GLY A 201 9.26 -1.50 8.36
C GLY A 201 10.12 -1.94 9.55
N LEU A 202 9.64 -1.74 10.78
CA LEU A 202 10.37 -2.06 12.01
C LEU A 202 10.13 -3.50 12.48
N VAL A 203 9.26 -4.26 11.80
CA VAL A 203 8.92 -5.64 12.18
C VAL A 203 10.06 -6.59 11.85
N ASN A 204 10.56 -7.29 12.86
CA ASN A 204 11.52 -8.38 12.69
C ASN A 204 10.79 -9.72 12.54
N ILE A 205 10.98 -10.37 11.40
CA ILE A 205 10.31 -11.65 11.06
C ILE A 205 10.78 -12.80 11.96
N GLY A 206 12.05 -12.76 12.40
CA GLY A 206 12.64 -13.65 13.39
C GLY A 206 13.00 -15.07 12.90
N LYS A 207 12.32 -15.63 11.89
CA LYS A 207 12.63 -16.97 11.36
C LYS A 207 12.34 -17.14 9.88
N ALA A 208 13.10 -18.00 9.22
CA ALA A 208 12.96 -18.33 7.80
C ALA A 208 11.57 -18.86 7.42
N GLY A 209 10.92 -19.63 8.31
CA GLY A 209 9.58 -20.16 8.08
C GLY A 209 8.52 -19.08 7.85
N ARG A 210 8.61 -17.93 8.52
CA ARG A 210 7.70 -16.79 8.26
C ARG A 210 7.92 -16.20 6.86
N LYS A 211 9.19 -16.08 6.41
CA LYS A 211 9.50 -15.67 5.02
C LYS A 211 8.93 -16.68 4.01
N ARG A 212 9.04 -17.97 4.29
CA ARG A 212 8.45 -19.05 3.44
C ARG A 212 6.93 -18.88 3.33
N ASN A 213 6.24 -18.59 4.43
CA ASN A 213 4.79 -18.33 4.43
C ASN A 213 4.40 -17.08 3.63
N MET A 214 5.30 -16.13 3.49
CA MET A 214 5.11 -14.94 2.63
C MET A 214 5.33 -15.22 1.14
N GLY A 215 5.79 -16.43 0.78
CA GLY A 215 6.07 -16.81 -0.60
C GLY A 215 7.50 -16.55 -1.06
N ILE A 216 8.39 -16.24 -0.12
CA ILE A 216 9.81 -16.01 -0.40
C ILE A 216 10.58 -17.33 -0.21
N ARG A 217 11.22 -17.82 -1.27
CA ARG A 217 12.06 -19.01 -1.23
C ARG A 217 13.48 -18.65 -0.76
N PRO A 218 14.24 -19.64 -0.21
CA PRO A 218 15.63 -19.40 0.16
C PRO A 218 16.47 -18.93 -1.02
N THR A 219 17.44 -18.05 -0.74
CA THR A 219 18.40 -17.53 -1.71
C THR A 219 19.78 -18.09 -1.38
N VAL A 220 20.45 -18.63 -2.40
CA VAL A 220 21.85 -19.06 -2.33
C VAL A 220 22.70 -18.02 -3.04
N ARG A 221 23.80 -17.59 -2.41
CA ARG A 221 24.75 -16.62 -3.00
C ARG A 221 25.55 -17.28 -4.13
N GLY A 222 25.85 -16.54 -5.20
CA GLY A 222 26.65 -17.03 -6.31
C GLY A 222 28.05 -17.51 -5.89
N SER A 223 28.66 -16.84 -4.90
CA SER A 223 29.99 -17.18 -4.36
C SER A 223 30.11 -18.60 -3.74
N VAL A 224 28.99 -19.25 -3.45
CA VAL A 224 28.98 -20.64 -2.90
C VAL A 224 28.49 -21.66 -3.93
N MET A 225 28.36 -21.26 -5.19
CA MET A 225 28.00 -22.13 -6.32
C MET A 225 29.25 -22.50 -7.12
N ASN A 226 29.14 -23.57 -7.93
CA ASN A 226 30.16 -23.89 -8.90
C ASN A 226 30.20 -22.82 -10.02
N PRO A 227 31.36 -22.65 -10.70
CA PRO A 227 31.51 -21.64 -11.75
C PRO A 227 30.48 -21.75 -12.89
N ASN A 228 30.04 -22.96 -13.23
CA ASN A 228 29.02 -23.17 -14.27
C ASN A 228 27.58 -22.90 -13.82
N ASP A 229 27.31 -22.79 -12.51
CA ASP A 229 25.98 -22.56 -11.94
C ASP A 229 25.69 -21.07 -11.70
N HIS A 230 26.74 -20.23 -11.73
CA HIS A 230 26.63 -18.79 -11.54
C HIS A 230 27.33 -18.05 -12.67
N PRO A 231 26.62 -17.21 -13.44
CA PRO A 231 27.19 -16.38 -14.49
C PRO A 231 28.12 -15.29 -13.94
#